data_b01fb8ef1bd2e4106cebc6365691ce89
#
_entry.id   b01fb8ef1bd2e4106cebc6365691ce89
#
_cell.length_a   1.000
_cell.length_b   1.000
_cell.length_c   1.000
_cell.angle_alpha   90.00
_cell.angle_beta   90.00
_cell.angle_gamma   90.00
#
_symmetry.space_group_name_H-M   'P 1'
#
loop_
_entity.id
_entity.type
_entity.pdbx_description
1 polymer ?
#
loop_
_entity_poly.entity_id
_entity_poly.type
_entity_poly.pdbx_seq_one_letter_code
_entity_poly.pdbx_strand_id
1 'polypeptide(L)'
;GGLHEIGKNITVIEYGNDMIAVDCGLAFPDEDMLGIDLVIPDVTYLEQNSEKLRGIFLTHGHEDHIGAIPYVLRTVNTPVYGTKLTIGIIKNKLEEHSLPWKADLRTVRAGDTVQAGALSVEFIHVNHSIADACCLAIHTPLGTVIHTGDFKLDITPIQGEMMDLARLGELGNEGVLALLCESTNAERPGFTPSEKKVGKSLEYIFTSNPDKRIVIATFSSNVHRVQQIIDVSAEHGRKVAVTGR
;
A
#
# COMPACT_ATOMS: atom_id res chain seq x y z
N GLY A 1 12.37 7.87 2.28
CA GLY A 1 11.86 8.35 0.97
C GLY A 1 10.41 8.75 1.04
N GLY A 2 9.87 9.22 -0.09
CA GLY A 2 8.45 9.59 -0.18
C GLY A 2 8.12 11.03 0.25
N LEU A 3 9.06 11.80 0.77
CA LEU A 3 8.85 13.21 1.10
C LEU A 3 9.09 14.08 -0.14
N HIS A 4 8.12 14.93 -0.47
CA HIS A 4 8.13 15.82 -1.66
C HIS A 4 8.15 15.09 -3.01
N GLU A 5 7.84 13.81 -3.04
CA GLU A 5 7.77 12.98 -4.25
C GLU A 5 6.73 11.86 -4.08
N ILE A 6 6.31 11.25 -5.18
CA ILE A 6 5.52 10.02 -5.18
C ILE A 6 6.48 8.87 -5.48
N GLY A 7 6.54 7.91 -4.57
CA GLY A 7 7.43 6.75 -4.68
C GLY A 7 8.54 6.71 -3.65
N LYS A 8 9.27 5.61 -3.65
CA LYS A 8 10.34 5.32 -2.69
C LYS A 8 9.90 5.45 -1.23
N ASN A 9 8.62 5.14 -0.96
CA ASN A 9 8.08 5.26 0.39
C ASN A 9 8.81 4.30 1.32
N ILE A 10 9.55 4.86 2.26
CA ILE A 10 10.19 4.15 3.36
C ILE A 10 10.36 5.10 4.54
N THR A 11 9.82 4.71 5.69
CA THR A 11 9.93 5.45 6.93
C THR A 11 10.57 4.56 7.98
N VAL A 12 11.60 5.07 8.65
CA VAL A 12 12.28 4.35 9.74
C VAL A 12 11.87 4.95 11.06
N ILE A 13 11.45 4.10 12.01
CA ILE A 13 11.14 4.49 13.38
C ILE A 13 12.06 3.70 14.30
N GLU A 14 12.82 4.41 15.11
CA GLU A 14 13.81 3.84 16.03
C GLU A 14 13.56 4.30 17.46
N TYR A 15 13.65 3.36 18.39
CA TYR A 15 13.65 3.63 19.82
C TYR A 15 14.68 2.74 20.53
N GLY A 16 15.74 3.35 21.04
CA GLY A 16 16.83 2.62 21.68
C GLY A 16 17.54 1.64 20.73
N ASN A 17 17.44 0.35 21.03
CA ASN A 17 18.04 -0.71 20.21
C ASN A 17 17.02 -1.42 19.30
N ASP A 18 15.84 -0.88 19.16
CA ASP A 18 14.78 -1.44 18.32
C ASP A 18 14.39 -0.47 17.21
N MET A 19 14.36 -0.96 16.01
CA MET A 19 14.06 -0.22 14.79
C MET A 19 13.08 -0.99 13.92
N ILE A 20 12.14 -0.30 13.30
CA ILE A 20 11.27 -0.84 12.27
C ILE A 20 11.34 0.04 11.03
N ALA A 21 11.08 -0.55 9.87
CA ALA A 21 10.78 0.18 8.66
C ALA A 21 9.30 0.04 8.30
N VAL A 22 8.69 1.12 7.89
CA VAL A 22 7.33 1.15 7.31
C VAL A 22 7.47 1.36 5.82
N ASP A 23 6.93 0.42 5.06
CA ASP A 23 7.02 0.32 3.61
C ASP A 23 8.47 0.18 3.09
N CYS A 24 8.61 -0.13 1.81
CA CYS A 24 9.88 -0.23 1.12
C CYS A 24 9.60 -0.15 -0.40
N GLY A 25 9.24 1.04 -0.84
CA GLY A 25 8.76 1.30 -2.18
C GLY A 25 9.85 1.63 -3.18
N LEU A 26 9.51 1.52 -4.46
CA LEU A 26 10.32 2.05 -5.55
C LEU A 26 9.69 3.34 -6.11
N ALA A 27 10.43 4.04 -6.95
CA ALA A 27 9.90 5.04 -7.87
C ALA A 27 10.26 4.65 -9.32
N PHE A 28 9.44 5.12 -10.25
CA PHE A 28 9.77 5.04 -11.67
C PHE A 28 10.72 6.19 -12.02
N PRO A 29 11.68 5.96 -12.93
CA PRO A 29 12.61 7.01 -13.33
C PRO A 29 11.89 8.14 -14.07
N ASP A 30 12.41 9.35 -13.92
CA ASP A 30 11.98 10.50 -14.71
C ASP A 30 12.46 10.38 -16.17
N GLU A 31 11.86 11.14 -17.08
CA GLU A 31 12.12 11.05 -18.54
C GLU A 31 13.58 11.33 -18.91
N ASP A 32 14.32 12.05 -18.10
CA ASP A 32 15.74 12.37 -18.29
C ASP A 32 16.70 11.29 -17.76
N MET A 33 16.19 10.31 -17.02
CA MET A 33 16.98 9.18 -16.49
C MET A 33 17.12 8.05 -17.51
N LEU A 34 17.79 8.32 -18.62
CA LEU A 34 17.96 7.36 -19.73
C LEU A 34 18.70 6.10 -19.27
N GLY A 35 18.12 4.92 -19.58
CA GLY A 35 18.72 3.62 -19.25
C GLY A 35 18.53 3.17 -17.81
N ILE A 36 17.73 3.89 -17.02
CA ILE A 36 17.31 3.49 -15.67
C ILE A 36 15.92 2.88 -15.76
N ASP A 37 15.74 1.66 -15.24
CA ASP A 37 14.46 0.96 -15.24
C ASP A 37 13.60 1.28 -14.00
N LEU A 38 14.26 1.49 -12.85
CA LEU A 38 13.60 1.81 -11.58
C LEU A 38 14.56 2.50 -10.61
N VAL A 39 14.00 3.22 -9.65
CA VAL A 39 14.75 3.92 -8.60
C VAL A 39 14.31 3.34 -7.24
N ILE A 40 15.29 2.90 -6.44
CA ILE A 40 15.04 2.39 -5.08
C ILE A 40 15.55 3.38 -4.03
N PRO A 41 15.02 3.37 -2.81
CA PRO A 41 15.57 4.20 -1.73
C PRO A 41 16.99 3.77 -1.35
N ASP A 42 17.77 4.70 -0.84
CA ASP A 42 19.03 4.39 -0.17
C ASP A 42 18.73 3.72 1.20
N VAL A 43 19.13 2.48 1.33
CA VAL A 43 18.91 1.66 2.51
C VAL A 43 20.16 1.41 3.35
N THR A 44 21.25 2.16 3.07
CA THR A 44 22.51 2.05 3.79
C THR A 44 22.33 2.13 5.30
N TYR A 45 21.40 2.99 5.78
CA TYR A 45 21.10 3.08 7.21
C TYR A 45 20.55 1.78 7.78
N LEU A 46 19.66 1.08 7.05
CA LEU A 46 19.14 -0.22 7.48
C LEU A 46 20.22 -1.30 7.46
N GLU A 47 21.10 -1.29 6.48
CA GLU A 47 22.23 -2.23 6.38
C GLU A 47 23.20 -2.08 7.55
N GLN A 48 23.58 -0.84 7.87
CA GLN A 48 24.51 -0.52 8.94
C GLN A 48 23.95 -0.75 10.35
N ASN A 49 22.63 -0.81 10.51
CA ASN A 49 21.93 -1.01 11.79
C ASN A 49 20.99 -2.24 11.74
N SER A 50 21.34 -3.24 10.93
CA SER A 50 20.50 -4.41 10.69
C SER A 50 20.23 -5.23 11.97
N GLU A 51 21.13 -5.19 12.96
CA GLU A 51 20.96 -5.82 14.26
C GLU A 51 19.83 -5.23 15.11
N LYS A 52 19.47 -3.96 14.86
CA LYS A 52 18.33 -3.29 15.52
C LYS A 52 17.02 -3.52 14.78
N LEU A 53 17.07 -3.87 13.48
CA LEU A 53 15.88 -3.94 12.64
C LEU A 53 15.01 -5.15 12.98
N ARG A 54 13.80 -4.89 13.49
CA ARG A 54 12.84 -5.92 13.94
C ARG A 54 11.91 -6.36 12.83
N GLY A 55 11.80 -5.61 11.74
CA GLY A 55 10.99 -5.95 10.59
C GLY A 55 10.68 -4.78 9.69
N ILE A 56 10.17 -5.12 8.50
CA ILE A 56 9.55 -4.18 7.57
C ILE A 56 8.05 -4.41 7.64
N PHE A 57 7.28 -3.35 7.90
CA PHE A 57 5.83 -3.39 8.06
C PHE A 57 5.17 -2.67 6.89
N LEU A 58 4.34 -3.38 6.14
CA LEU A 58 3.80 -2.89 4.88
C LEU A 58 2.36 -2.44 5.02
N THR A 59 2.08 -1.25 4.55
CA THR A 59 0.73 -0.67 4.57
C THR A 59 -0.17 -1.32 3.51
N HIS A 60 0.32 -1.49 2.28
CA HIS A 60 -0.43 -2.09 1.17
C HIS A 60 0.50 -2.50 0.01
N GLY A 61 -0.06 -3.08 -1.05
CA GLY A 61 0.69 -3.75 -2.11
C GLY A 61 1.00 -2.93 -3.36
N HIS A 62 0.98 -1.59 -3.35
CA HIS A 62 1.42 -0.79 -4.48
C HIS A 62 2.94 -0.74 -4.61
N GLU A 63 3.44 -0.53 -5.83
CA GLU A 63 4.86 -0.56 -6.15
C GLU A 63 5.68 0.48 -5.39
N ASP A 64 5.15 1.64 -5.21
CA ASP A 64 5.76 2.74 -4.46
C ASP A 64 5.81 2.50 -2.95
N HIS A 65 5.22 1.39 -2.47
CA HIS A 65 5.26 0.92 -1.07
C HIS A 65 5.97 -0.42 -0.88
N ILE A 66 6.00 -1.29 -1.91
CA ILE A 66 6.63 -2.62 -1.78
C ILE A 66 7.69 -2.93 -2.84
N GLY A 67 7.80 -2.10 -3.88
CA GLY A 67 8.56 -2.44 -5.07
C GLY A 67 10.07 -2.60 -4.84
N ALA A 68 10.64 -1.99 -3.81
CA ALA A 68 12.06 -2.15 -3.47
C ALA A 68 12.36 -3.39 -2.60
N ILE A 69 11.36 -4.08 -2.06
CA ILE A 69 11.53 -5.27 -1.21
C ILE A 69 12.50 -6.30 -1.80
N PRO A 70 12.38 -6.72 -3.09
CA PRO A 70 13.29 -7.72 -3.65
C PRO A 70 14.76 -7.28 -3.66
N TYR A 71 15.00 -5.99 -3.76
CA TYR A 71 16.36 -5.42 -3.79
C TYR A 71 16.93 -5.29 -2.39
N VAL A 72 16.16 -4.78 -1.45
CA VAL A 72 16.55 -4.57 -0.05
C VAL A 72 16.81 -5.91 0.65
N LEU A 73 15.98 -6.92 0.40
CA LEU A 73 16.17 -8.25 0.98
C LEU A 73 17.41 -8.99 0.46
N ARG A 74 18.16 -8.44 -0.49
CA ARG A 74 19.47 -9.00 -0.89
C ARG A 74 20.57 -8.69 0.14
N THR A 75 20.44 -7.58 0.85
CA THR A 75 21.45 -7.10 1.80
C THR A 75 20.93 -7.07 3.24
N VAL A 76 19.62 -6.95 3.43
CA VAL A 76 18.98 -6.86 4.75
C VAL A 76 18.11 -8.08 4.99
N ASN A 77 18.52 -8.96 5.91
CA ASN A 77 17.73 -10.14 6.30
C ASN A 77 16.84 -9.80 7.51
N THR A 78 15.57 -9.54 7.26
CA THR A 78 14.61 -9.15 8.30
C THR A 78 13.21 -9.70 7.96
N PRO A 79 12.34 -9.96 8.96
CA PRO A 79 10.94 -10.29 8.70
C PRO A 79 10.20 -9.17 7.96
N VAL A 80 9.30 -9.55 7.03
CA VAL A 80 8.41 -8.64 6.33
C VAL A 80 6.98 -8.97 6.71
N TYR A 81 6.27 -8.00 7.27
CA TYR A 81 4.89 -8.12 7.70
C TYR A 81 3.96 -7.38 6.75
N GLY A 82 2.88 -8.00 6.35
CA GLY A 82 1.87 -7.37 5.51
C GLY A 82 0.60 -8.22 5.42
N THR A 83 -0.45 -7.63 4.89
CA THR A 83 -1.72 -8.32 4.69
C THR A 83 -1.61 -9.41 3.62
N LYS A 84 -2.62 -10.27 3.54
CA LYS A 84 -2.58 -11.46 2.69
C LYS A 84 -2.31 -11.13 1.21
N LEU A 85 -2.98 -10.10 0.68
CA LEU A 85 -2.79 -9.69 -0.72
C LEU A 85 -1.38 -9.10 -0.92
N THR A 86 -0.94 -8.22 -0.03
CA THR A 86 0.40 -7.60 -0.08
C THR A 86 1.51 -8.64 -0.06
N ILE A 87 1.43 -9.61 0.86
CA ILE A 87 2.39 -10.72 0.94
C ILE A 87 2.32 -11.62 -0.30
N GLY A 88 1.12 -11.85 -0.85
CA GLY A 88 0.94 -12.61 -2.10
C GLY A 88 1.65 -11.95 -3.27
N ILE A 89 1.52 -10.64 -3.43
CA ILE A 89 2.21 -9.87 -4.49
C ILE A 89 3.73 -9.97 -4.31
N ILE A 90 4.24 -9.80 -3.08
CA ILE A 90 5.68 -9.91 -2.80
C ILE A 90 6.21 -11.30 -3.12
N LYS A 91 5.49 -12.37 -2.79
CA LYS A 91 5.90 -13.74 -3.13
C LYS A 91 6.13 -13.89 -4.62
N ASN A 92 5.19 -13.45 -5.44
CA ASN A 92 5.31 -13.50 -6.89
C ASN A 92 6.53 -12.70 -7.40
N LYS A 93 6.74 -11.50 -6.83
CA LYS A 93 7.93 -10.68 -7.17
C LYS A 93 9.23 -11.39 -6.81
N LEU A 94 9.30 -12.01 -5.64
CA LEU A 94 10.51 -12.71 -5.20
C LEU A 94 10.83 -13.96 -6.01
N GLU A 95 9.86 -14.57 -6.70
CA GLU A 95 10.11 -15.68 -7.64
C GLU A 95 10.99 -15.26 -8.83
N GLU A 96 10.94 -13.99 -9.21
CA GLU A 96 11.76 -13.41 -10.28
C GLU A 96 13.16 -12.96 -9.79
N HIS A 97 13.41 -13.01 -8.47
CA HIS A 97 14.62 -12.51 -7.85
C HIS A 97 15.35 -13.61 -7.06
N SER A 98 16.67 -13.71 -7.25
CA SER A 98 17.52 -14.60 -6.45
C SER A 98 17.92 -13.90 -5.15
N LEU A 99 17.45 -14.42 -4.02
CA LEU A 99 17.88 -13.97 -2.70
C LEU A 99 18.94 -14.90 -2.12
N PRO A 100 19.90 -14.38 -1.31
CA PRO A 100 20.93 -15.21 -0.67
C PRO A 100 20.38 -16.07 0.50
N TRP A 101 19.16 -15.81 0.95
CA TRP A 101 18.43 -16.54 2.01
C TRP A 101 16.94 -16.64 1.68
N LYS A 102 16.23 -17.46 2.42
CA LYS A 102 14.78 -17.55 2.34
C LYS A 102 14.15 -16.34 3.04
N ALA A 103 13.34 -15.58 2.30
CA ALA A 103 12.61 -14.44 2.85
C ALA A 103 11.62 -14.88 3.96
N ASP A 104 11.65 -14.19 5.10
CA ASP A 104 10.70 -14.39 6.21
C ASP A 104 9.47 -13.48 5.99
N LEU A 105 8.48 -13.99 5.27
CA LEU A 105 7.25 -13.27 4.95
C LEU A 105 6.13 -13.68 5.90
N ARG A 106 5.61 -12.74 6.66
CA ARG A 106 4.61 -12.96 7.71
C ARG A 106 3.30 -12.26 7.37
N THR A 107 2.25 -13.05 7.26
CA THR A 107 0.91 -12.53 6.97
C THR A 107 0.22 -12.09 8.26
N VAL A 108 -0.32 -10.87 8.23
CA VAL A 108 -1.14 -10.27 9.28
C VAL A 108 -2.51 -9.86 8.72
N ARG A 109 -3.41 -9.47 9.61
CA ARG A 109 -4.75 -8.95 9.29
C ARG A 109 -4.94 -7.59 9.95
N ALA A 110 -5.86 -6.80 9.44
CA ALA A 110 -6.35 -5.63 10.18
C ALA A 110 -6.88 -6.07 11.55
N GLY A 111 -6.53 -5.33 12.59
CA GLY A 111 -6.76 -5.66 14.00
C GLY A 111 -5.61 -6.40 14.67
N ASP A 112 -4.66 -6.98 13.93
CA ASP A 112 -3.49 -7.64 14.53
C ASP A 112 -2.49 -6.61 15.04
N THR A 113 -1.82 -6.94 16.15
CA THR A 113 -0.70 -6.18 16.69
C THR A 113 0.53 -7.08 16.76
N VAL A 114 1.65 -6.61 16.22
CA VAL A 114 2.93 -7.33 16.18
C VAL A 114 3.93 -6.67 17.10
N GLN A 115 4.54 -7.46 18.00
CA GLN A 115 5.61 -6.97 18.86
C GLN A 115 6.94 -6.90 18.08
N ALA A 116 7.64 -5.79 18.18
CA ALA A 116 8.89 -5.47 17.51
C ALA A 116 9.91 -4.85 18.49
N GLY A 117 10.40 -5.66 19.44
CA GLY A 117 11.24 -5.18 20.54
C GLY A 117 10.45 -4.31 21.52
N ALA A 118 10.93 -3.10 21.78
CA ALA A 118 10.23 -2.10 22.60
C ALA A 118 9.06 -1.41 21.85
N LEU A 119 8.95 -1.66 20.54
CA LEU A 119 7.87 -1.16 19.69
C LEU A 119 6.80 -2.23 19.51
N SER A 120 5.56 -1.82 19.25
CA SER A 120 4.54 -2.71 18.70
C SER A 120 3.76 -2.01 17.57
N VAL A 121 3.37 -2.76 16.56
CA VAL A 121 2.74 -2.25 15.36
C VAL A 121 1.35 -2.87 15.21
N GLU A 122 0.34 -2.04 15.30
CA GLU A 122 -1.07 -2.39 15.11
C GLU A 122 -1.49 -2.04 13.68
N PHE A 123 -2.12 -3.00 12.98
CA PHE A 123 -2.65 -2.84 11.64
C PHE A 123 -4.12 -2.43 11.69
N ILE A 124 -4.46 -1.26 11.17
CA ILE A 124 -5.82 -0.71 11.20
C ILE A 124 -6.35 -0.61 9.76
N HIS A 125 -7.54 -1.15 9.51
CA HIS A 125 -8.13 -1.16 8.17
C HIS A 125 -8.36 0.24 7.62
N VAL A 126 -7.93 0.46 6.36
CA VAL A 126 -8.25 1.67 5.59
C VAL A 126 -8.77 1.31 4.19
N ASN A 127 -9.56 2.19 3.60
CA ASN A 127 -9.95 2.04 2.20
C ASN A 127 -8.89 2.67 1.30
N HIS A 128 -8.55 1.97 0.23
CA HIS A 128 -7.67 2.46 -0.81
C HIS A 128 -8.07 1.86 -2.18
N SER A 129 -7.33 2.12 -3.24
CA SER A 129 -7.56 1.55 -4.57
C SER A 129 -7.17 0.08 -4.70
N ILE A 130 -6.50 -0.48 -3.71
CA ILE A 130 -6.13 -1.89 -3.57
C ILE A 130 -6.75 -2.46 -2.28
N ALA A 131 -7.13 -3.73 -2.32
CA ALA A 131 -7.70 -4.40 -1.15
C ALA A 131 -6.66 -4.61 -0.04
N ASP A 132 -7.16 -4.84 1.18
CA ASP A 132 -6.38 -5.14 2.38
C ASP A 132 -5.38 -4.04 2.80
N ALA A 133 -5.59 -2.79 2.40
CA ALA A 133 -4.76 -1.67 2.84
C ALA A 133 -4.96 -1.39 4.34
N CYS A 134 -3.86 -1.05 5.01
CA CYS A 134 -3.85 -0.71 6.43
C CYS A 134 -3.07 0.58 6.69
N CYS A 135 -3.54 1.38 7.64
CA CYS A 135 -2.65 2.27 8.35
C CYS A 135 -2.00 1.54 9.53
N LEU A 136 -0.90 2.06 10.04
CA LEU A 136 -0.15 1.46 11.13
C LEU A 136 -0.14 2.41 12.34
N ALA A 137 -0.58 1.91 13.50
CA ALA A 137 -0.33 2.56 14.77
C ALA A 137 0.90 1.93 15.41
N ILE A 138 1.97 2.70 15.53
CA ILE A 138 3.25 2.28 16.09
C ILE A 138 3.29 2.78 17.53
N HIS A 139 3.09 1.85 18.47
CA HIS A 139 3.15 2.12 19.90
C HIS A 139 4.60 2.09 20.36
N THR A 140 5.02 3.16 20.97
CA THR A 140 6.36 3.33 21.55
C THR A 140 6.24 3.64 23.05
N PRO A 141 7.30 3.50 23.83
CA PRO A 141 7.30 3.93 25.24
C PRO A 141 7.05 5.44 25.44
N LEU A 142 7.18 6.25 24.38
CA LEU A 142 6.97 7.71 24.42
C LEU A 142 5.58 8.13 23.94
N GLY A 143 4.82 7.23 23.33
CA GLY A 143 3.50 7.51 22.76
C GLY A 143 3.30 6.83 21.41
N THR A 144 2.15 7.02 20.81
CA THR A 144 1.75 6.38 19.56
C THR A 144 2.06 7.27 18.36
N VAL A 145 2.72 6.69 17.35
CA VAL A 145 2.90 7.30 16.03
C VAL A 145 1.94 6.62 15.08
N ILE A 146 1.17 7.38 14.32
CA ILE A 146 0.29 6.86 13.29
C ILE A 146 0.88 7.15 11.91
N HIS A 147 1.08 6.10 11.11
CA HIS A 147 1.44 6.18 9.70
C HIS A 147 0.25 5.74 8.87
N THR A 148 -0.38 6.65 8.14
CA THR A 148 -1.65 6.35 7.46
C THR A 148 -1.51 5.37 6.31
N GLY A 149 -0.31 5.21 5.73
CA GLY A 149 -0.20 4.70 4.38
C GLY A 149 -1.04 5.56 3.45
N ASP A 150 -1.44 5.01 2.32
CA ASP A 150 -2.37 5.65 1.40
C ASP A 150 -3.80 5.28 1.76
N PHE A 151 -4.69 6.25 1.82
CA PHE A 151 -6.07 5.99 2.20
C PHE A 151 -7.06 6.89 1.46
N LYS A 152 -8.31 6.47 1.49
CA LYS A 152 -9.45 7.21 1.00
C LYS A 152 -10.59 7.11 1.99
N LEU A 153 -11.17 8.24 2.37
CA LEU A 153 -12.41 8.23 3.14
C LEU A 153 -13.60 7.93 2.21
N ASP A 154 -13.92 6.64 2.08
CA ASP A 154 -15.09 6.20 1.32
C ASP A 154 -16.14 5.59 2.27
N ILE A 155 -17.21 6.33 2.51
CA ILE A 155 -18.32 5.90 3.38
C ILE A 155 -19.28 4.91 2.69
N THR A 156 -19.06 4.63 1.40
CA THR A 156 -19.82 3.66 0.61
C THR A 156 -18.89 2.83 -0.25
N PRO A 157 -17.95 2.07 0.36
CA PRO A 157 -17.01 1.26 -0.38
C PRO A 157 -17.76 0.21 -1.22
N ILE A 158 -17.15 -0.22 -2.33
CA ILE A 158 -17.75 -1.22 -3.23
C ILE A 158 -17.70 -2.59 -2.60
N GLN A 159 -16.60 -2.89 -1.95
CA GLN A 159 -16.33 -4.16 -1.29
C GLN A 159 -15.65 -3.91 0.05
N GLY A 160 -15.90 -4.80 1.00
CA GLY A 160 -15.31 -4.73 2.33
C GLY A 160 -15.97 -3.73 3.25
N GLU A 161 -15.27 -3.40 4.31
CA GLU A 161 -15.70 -2.50 5.37
C GLU A 161 -15.22 -1.08 5.12
N MET A 162 -15.83 -0.13 5.80
CA MET A 162 -15.31 1.25 5.85
C MET A 162 -14.01 1.28 6.65
N MET A 163 -13.19 2.30 6.40
CA MET A 163 -12.03 2.61 7.22
C MET A 163 -12.40 2.62 8.70
N ASP A 164 -11.58 2.01 9.54
CA ASP A 164 -11.82 1.91 10.98
C ASP A 164 -11.57 3.25 11.69
N LEU A 165 -12.48 4.18 11.46
CA LEU A 165 -12.47 5.49 12.10
C LEU A 165 -12.71 5.41 13.61
N ALA A 166 -13.38 4.35 14.09
CA ALA A 166 -13.63 4.16 15.51
C ALA A 166 -12.29 3.93 16.23
N ARG A 167 -11.47 3.01 15.73
CA ARG A 167 -10.15 2.75 16.31
C ARG A 167 -9.23 3.95 16.25
N LEU A 168 -9.22 4.67 15.12
CA LEU A 168 -8.44 5.90 15.00
C LEU A 168 -8.92 6.99 15.97
N GLY A 169 -10.23 7.09 16.19
CA GLY A 169 -10.81 8.00 17.19
C GLY A 169 -10.40 7.64 18.62
N GLU A 170 -10.36 6.35 18.98
CA GLU A 170 -9.86 5.88 20.27
C GLU A 170 -8.41 6.29 20.49
N LEU A 171 -7.52 6.00 19.52
CA LEU A 171 -6.11 6.39 19.56
C LEU A 171 -5.95 7.91 19.68
N GLY A 172 -6.79 8.68 18.97
CA GLY A 172 -6.83 10.13 19.08
C GLY A 172 -7.17 10.60 20.50
N ASN A 173 -8.11 9.95 21.19
CA ASN A 173 -8.47 10.24 22.58
C ASN A 173 -7.37 9.84 23.58
N GLU A 174 -6.63 8.77 23.31
CA GLU A 174 -5.47 8.35 24.11
C GLU A 174 -4.28 9.30 23.96
N GLY A 175 -4.21 10.01 22.84
CA GLY A 175 -3.15 10.93 22.47
C GLY A 175 -2.16 10.35 21.47
N VAL A 176 -1.95 11.06 20.38
CA VAL A 176 -1.04 10.70 19.29
C VAL A 176 0.21 11.58 19.32
N LEU A 177 1.38 10.96 19.39
CA LEU A 177 2.67 11.67 19.42
C LEU A 177 2.99 12.32 18.07
N ALA A 178 2.74 11.59 16.98
CA ALA A 178 2.94 12.07 15.61
C ALA A 178 1.98 11.39 14.64
N LEU A 179 1.51 12.14 13.65
CA LEU A 179 0.72 11.66 12.52
C LEU A 179 1.51 11.87 11.23
N LEU A 180 1.91 10.77 10.59
CA LEU A 180 2.51 10.72 9.26
C LEU A 180 1.38 10.43 8.27
N CYS A 181 0.82 11.50 7.70
CA CYS A 181 -0.35 11.42 6.84
C CYS A 181 0.02 11.62 5.37
N GLU A 182 -0.55 10.80 4.50
CA GLU A 182 -0.45 11.02 3.06
C GLU A 182 -1.10 12.36 2.68
N SER A 183 -0.63 12.95 1.59
CA SER A 183 -1.07 14.27 1.12
C SER A 183 -1.17 14.38 -0.39
N THR A 184 -1.34 13.26 -1.07
CA THR A 184 -1.28 13.13 -2.54
C THR A 184 -2.19 14.12 -3.29
N ASN A 185 -3.38 14.40 -2.78
CA ASN A 185 -4.33 15.34 -3.38
C ASN A 185 -4.59 16.60 -2.53
N ALA A 186 -3.73 16.93 -1.57
CA ALA A 186 -3.96 18.02 -0.62
C ALA A 186 -4.13 19.39 -1.28
N GLU A 187 -3.50 19.63 -2.43
CA GLU A 187 -3.59 20.90 -3.18
C GLU A 187 -4.81 20.97 -4.11
N ARG A 188 -5.54 19.87 -4.33
CA ARG A 188 -6.69 19.83 -5.23
C ARG A 188 -7.96 20.22 -4.48
N PRO A 189 -8.69 21.28 -4.91
CA PRO A 189 -9.95 21.63 -4.28
C PRO A 189 -11.02 20.56 -4.53
N GLY A 190 -11.89 20.34 -3.53
CA GLY A 190 -12.99 19.38 -3.59
C GLY A 190 -12.73 18.12 -2.78
N PHE A 191 -13.29 17.02 -3.20
CA PHE A 191 -13.17 15.71 -2.55
C PHE A 191 -13.14 14.58 -3.57
N THR A 192 -12.53 13.46 -3.20
CA THR A 192 -12.50 12.25 -4.03
C THR A 192 -13.85 11.53 -3.92
N PRO A 193 -14.58 11.33 -5.03
CA PRO A 193 -15.85 10.63 -4.99
C PRO A 193 -15.67 9.13 -4.68
N SER A 194 -16.73 8.50 -4.14
CA SER A 194 -16.76 7.05 -3.93
C SER A 194 -16.58 6.27 -5.24
N GLU A 195 -15.92 5.13 -5.18
CA GLU A 195 -15.79 4.18 -6.30
C GLU A 195 -17.15 3.69 -6.81
N LYS A 196 -18.17 3.66 -5.97
CA LYS A 196 -19.55 3.35 -6.38
C LYS A 196 -20.09 4.29 -7.46
N LYS A 197 -19.62 5.55 -7.49
CA LYS A 197 -19.97 6.52 -8.54
C LYS A 197 -19.34 6.14 -9.89
N VAL A 198 -18.13 5.59 -9.87
CA VAL A 198 -17.45 5.11 -11.08
C VAL A 198 -18.22 3.94 -11.70
N GLY A 199 -18.71 2.99 -10.89
CA GLY A 199 -19.57 1.90 -11.37
C GLY A 199 -20.81 2.40 -12.11
N LYS A 200 -21.52 3.40 -11.58
CA LYS A 200 -22.66 4.01 -12.27
C LYS A 200 -22.28 4.67 -13.60
N SER A 201 -21.09 5.27 -13.68
CA SER A 201 -20.59 5.87 -14.92
C SER A 201 -20.26 4.81 -15.97
N LEU A 202 -19.67 3.69 -15.55
CA LEU A 202 -19.43 2.55 -16.42
C LEU A 202 -20.74 1.99 -16.96
N GLU A 203 -21.72 1.75 -16.11
CA GLU A 203 -23.06 1.29 -16.50
C GLU A 203 -23.69 2.19 -17.56
N TYR A 204 -23.64 3.51 -17.36
CA TYR A 204 -24.14 4.48 -18.33
C TYR A 204 -23.40 4.39 -19.67
N ILE A 205 -22.06 4.25 -19.65
CA ILE A 205 -21.25 4.14 -20.88
C ILE A 205 -21.63 2.87 -21.65
N PHE A 206 -21.79 1.75 -20.97
CA PHE A 206 -22.13 0.48 -21.60
C PHE A 206 -23.53 0.51 -22.20
N THR A 207 -24.50 1.00 -21.45
CA THR A 207 -25.91 1.15 -21.89
C THR A 207 -26.01 2.09 -23.12
N SER A 208 -25.26 3.20 -23.12
CA SER A 208 -25.31 4.20 -24.19
C SER A 208 -24.55 3.77 -25.46
N ASN A 209 -23.78 2.70 -25.44
CA ASN A 209 -22.96 2.24 -26.56
C ASN A 209 -23.10 0.74 -26.82
N PRO A 210 -24.33 0.23 -27.09
CA PRO A 210 -24.57 -1.21 -27.16
C PRO A 210 -23.79 -1.91 -28.28
N ASP A 211 -23.59 -1.23 -29.41
CA ASP A 211 -22.96 -1.81 -30.60
C ASP A 211 -21.50 -1.41 -30.82
N LYS A 212 -20.93 -0.63 -29.88
CA LYS A 212 -19.55 -0.13 -30.03
C LYS A 212 -18.57 -0.97 -29.23
N ARG A 213 -17.33 -1.09 -29.75
CA ARG A 213 -16.21 -1.58 -28.93
C ARG A 213 -15.85 -0.50 -27.89
N ILE A 214 -15.77 -0.91 -26.64
CA ILE A 214 -15.37 -0.05 -25.53
C ILE A 214 -13.93 -0.41 -25.16
N VAL A 215 -13.05 0.59 -25.08
CA VAL A 215 -11.67 0.47 -24.61
C VAL A 215 -11.54 1.25 -23.32
N ILE A 216 -11.10 0.60 -22.27
CA ILE A 216 -10.96 1.19 -20.94
C ILE A 216 -9.50 1.09 -20.52
N ALA A 217 -8.88 2.24 -20.24
CA ALA A 217 -7.57 2.32 -19.64
C ALA A 217 -7.73 2.57 -18.13
N THR A 218 -7.07 1.76 -17.32
CA THR A 218 -7.07 1.90 -15.86
C THR A 218 -5.76 1.37 -15.29
N PHE A 219 -5.44 1.75 -14.05
CA PHE A 219 -4.33 1.15 -13.34
C PHE A 219 -4.64 -0.31 -13.01
N SER A 220 -3.74 -1.22 -13.36
CA SER A 220 -3.90 -2.66 -13.08
C SER A 220 -3.96 -2.96 -11.58
N SER A 221 -3.33 -2.13 -10.76
CA SER A 221 -3.34 -2.22 -9.30
C SER A 221 -4.71 -1.87 -8.68
N ASN A 222 -5.60 -1.16 -9.41
CA ASN A 222 -6.95 -0.89 -8.92
C ASN A 222 -7.88 -2.08 -9.21
N VAL A 223 -7.69 -3.14 -8.43
CA VAL A 223 -8.41 -4.42 -8.57
C VAL A 223 -9.93 -4.24 -8.49
N HIS A 224 -10.41 -3.36 -7.62
CA HIS A 224 -11.85 -3.08 -7.49
C HIS A 224 -12.44 -2.49 -8.78
N ARG A 225 -11.72 -1.62 -9.45
CA ARG A 225 -12.18 -1.04 -10.73
C ARG A 225 -12.16 -2.06 -11.85
N VAL A 226 -11.13 -2.90 -11.91
CA VAL A 226 -11.07 -4.01 -12.87
C VAL A 226 -12.25 -4.95 -12.66
N GLN A 227 -12.59 -5.29 -11.41
CA GLN A 227 -13.75 -6.11 -11.10
C GLN A 227 -15.06 -5.46 -11.56
N GLN A 228 -15.27 -4.17 -11.28
CA GLN A 228 -16.46 -3.46 -11.77
C GLN A 228 -16.59 -3.48 -13.30
N ILE A 229 -15.48 -3.32 -14.03
CA ILE A 229 -15.46 -3.40 -15.49
C ILE A 229 -15.89 -4.78 -15.97
N ILE A 230 -15.41 -5.84 -15.32
CA ILE A 230 -15.78 -7.23 -15.64
C ILE A 230 -17.26 -7.47 -15.38
N ASP A 231 -17.75 -7.04 -14.21
CA ASP A 231 -19.14 -7.25 -13.79
C ASP A 231 -20.12 -6.54 -14.74
N VAL A 232 -19.91 -5.26 -15.03
CA VAL A 232 -20.72 -4.50 -15.99
C VAL A 232 -20.65 -5.09 -17.40
N SER A 233 -19.47 -5.57 -17.82
CA SER A 233 -19.34 -6.25 -19.11
C SER A 233 -20.18 -7.52 -19.18
N ALA A 234 -20.17 -8.33 -18.11
CA ALA A 234 -20.95 -9.56 -18.02
C ALA A 234 -22.48 -9.27 -18.03
N GLU A 235 -22.94 -8.24 -17.30
CA GLU A 235 -24.34 -7.80 -17.28
C GLU A 235 -24.84 -7.38 -18.68
N HIS A 236 -23.96 -6.81 -19.49
CA HIS A 236 -24.26 -6.41 -20.88
C HIS A 236 -23.94 -7.49 -21.92
N GLY A 237 -23.62 -8.74 -21.48
CA GLY A 237 -23.32 -9.86 -22.38
C GLY A 237 -22.06 -9.67 -23.23
N ARG A 238 -21.12 -8.84 -22.77
CA ARG A 238 -19.90 -8.52 -23.52
C ARG A 238 -18.72 -9.40 -23.11
N LYS A 239 -17.89 -9.69 -24.08
CA LYS A 239 -16.59 -10.38 -23.83
C LYS A 239 -15.56 -9.33 -23.42
N VAL A 240 -14.77 -9.67 -22.41
CA VAL A 240 -13.65 -8.87 -21.92
C VAL A 240 -12.34 -9.47 -22.43
N ALA A 241 -11.48 -8.64 -23.00
CA ALA A 241 -10.10 -8.95 -23.29
C ALA A 241 -9.20 -8.01 -22.46
N VAL A 242 -8.27 -8.58 -21.74
CA VAL A 242 -7.32 -7.85 -20.90
C VAL A 242 -5.95 -7.85 -21.59
N THR A 243 -5.29 -6.71 -21.62
CA THR A 243 -3.92 -6.56 -22.12
C THR A 243 -3.15 -5.62 -21.20
N GLY A 244 -1.85 -5.81 -21.11
CA GLY A 244 -0.96 -5.07 -20.19
C GLY A 244 -0.39 -5.98 -19.10
N ARG A 245 0.36 -5.39 -18.21
CA ARG A 245 0.99 -6.05 -17.05
C ARG A 245 0.28 -5.68 -15.77
#